data_578a5555bd71feb29110c50962389836
#
_entry.id   578a5555bd71feb29110c50962389836
#
_cell.length_a   1.000
_cell.length_b   1.000
_cell.length_c   1.000
_cell.angle_alpha   90.00
_cell.angle_beta   90.00
_cell.angle_gamma   90.00
#
_symmetry.space_group_name_H-M   'P 1'
#
loop_
_entity.id
_entity.type
_entity.pdbx_description
1 polymer ?
#
loop_
_entity_poly.entity_id
_entity_poly.type
_entity_poly.pdbx_seq_one_letter_code
_entity_poly.pdbx_strand_id
1 'polypeptide(L)'
;MPYLCKATKYGHEAKIIGVKTYLYAACFPLSAADGVVQVCEQLWSIKTKISPNFLTLTLTPSNQIIHPGRTYGFWKDWDGETPIDPKTIPFLYDGMDQFSADEIEKLDKEMTEIVQALKKRLPSVDLSLCIGLRERVALDYGEQVDDPSTMLSVFNTNKGYAGVAFPVIPKGDGVVLNTGCRFFTEDIPFGLIILKTLADFTEVKVPNIERQILWH
;
A
#
# COMPACT_ATOMS: atom_id res chain seq x y z
N MET A 1 7.35 -1.20 -6.97
CA MET A 1 8.61 -0.42 -6.90
C MET A 1 9.67 -1.25 -6.19
N PRO A 2 10.92 -1.30 -6.69
CA PRO A 2 12.00 -2.12 -6.12
C PRO A 2 12.52 -1.58 -4.77
N TYR A 3 12.51 -0.26 -4.63
CA TYR A 3 13.09 0.44 -3.49
C TYR A 3 12.07 1.38 -2.87
N LEU A 4 12.08 1.50 -1.54
CA LEU A 4 11.44 2.60 -0.86
C LEU A 4 12.49 3.72 -0.69
N CYS A 5 12.19 4.89 -1.26
CA CYS A 5 13.12 6.01 -1.30
C CYS A 5 12.54 7.23 -0.60
N LYS A 6 13.40 7.98 0.09
CA LYS A 6 13.09 9.30 0.62
C LYS A 6 13.87 10.34 -0.20
N ALA A 7 13.17 11.24 -0.87
CA ALA A 7 13.80 12.38 -1.52
C ALA A 7 14.31 13.33 -0.43
N THR A 8 15.62 13.51 -0.33
CA THR A 8 16.27 14.42 0.62
C THR A 8 16.47 15.80 0.00
N LYS A 9 16.67 15.83 -1.33
CA LYS A 9 16.72 17.06 -2.12
C LYS A 9 16.07 16.80 -3.48
N TYR A 10 14.92 17.42 -3.72
CA TYR A 10 14.14 17.19 -4.95
C TYR A 10 15.02 17.38 -6.21
N GLY A 11 14.96 16.39 -7.11
CA GLY A 11 15.72 16.36 -8.36
C GLY A 11 17.24 16.14 -8.23
N HIS A 12 17.79 15.99 -7.01
CA HIS A 12 19.22 15.89 -6.78
C HIS A 12 19.63 14.67 -5.93
N GLU A 13 18.87 14.36 -4.89
CA GLU A 13 19.29 13.35 -3.91
C GLU A 13 18.09 12.55 -3.39
N ALA A 14 18.24 11.24 -3.39
CA ALA A 14 17.28 10.33 -2.77
C ALA A 14 18.01 9.29 -1.93
N LYS A 15 17.52 9.05 -0.72
CA LYS A 15 18.01 8.00 0.17
C LYS A 15 17.14 6.76 0.01
N ILE A 16 17.74 5.62 -0.34
CA ILE A 16 17.06 4.32 -0.28
C ILE A 16 17.00 3.90 1.19
N ILE A 17 15.79 3.66 1.70
CA ILE A 17 15.55 3.25 3.09
C ILE A 17 15.06 1.81 3.19
N GLY A 18 14.45 1.27 2.14
CA GLY A 18 14.02 -0.12 2.08
C GLY A 18 14.28 -0.71 0.71
N VAL A 19 14.67 -1.99 0.68
CA VAL A 19 14.89 -2.76 -0.54
C VAL A 19 14.02 -4.02 -0.47
N LYS A 20 13.23 -4.27 -1.51
CA LYS A 20 12.43 -5.49 -1.59
C LYS A 20 13.29 -6.71 -1.89
N THR A 21 12.94 -7.84 -1.32
CA THR A 21 13.63 -9.12 -1.55
C THR A 21 13.43 -9.64 -2.98
N TYR A 22 12.26 -9.33 -3.58
CA TYR A 22 11.93 -9.61 -4.97
C TYR A 22 10.82 -8.69 -5.48
N LEU A 23 10.64 -8.69 -6.80
CA LEU A 23 9.58 -7.96 -7.48
C LEU A 23 8.62 -8.93 -8.16
N TYR A 24 7.37 -8.50 -8.33
CA TYR A 24 6.45 -9.09 -9.29
C TYR A 24 6.29 -8.17 -10.50
N ALA A 25 6.33 -8.77 -11.68
CA ALA A 25 6.03 -8.12 -12.95
C ALA A 25 4.96 -8.92 -13.69
N ALA A 26 4.07 -8.24 -14.40
CA ALA A 26 3.18 -8.85 -15.37
C ALA A 26 3.51 -8.34 -16.76
N CYS A 27 3.32 -9.16 -17.78
CA CYS A 27 3.54 -8.78 -19.16
C CYS A 27 2.48 -9.39 -20.09
N PHE A 28 2.33 -8.78 -21.25
CA PHE A 28 1.51 -9.31 -22.32
C PHE A 28 2.26 -9.18 -23.65
N PRO A 29 2.37 -10.24 -24.47
CA PRO A 29 1.91 -11.60 -24.15
C PRO A 29 2.78 -12.27 -23.06
N LEU A 30 2.24 -13.31 -22.40
CA LEU A 30 2.97 -14.03 -21.34
C LEU A 30 4.25 -14.72 -21.87
N SER A 31 4.32 -15.01 -23.18
CA SER A 31 5.52 -15.54 -23.85
C SER A 31 6.73 -14.59 -23.79
N ALA A 32 6.55 -13.31 -23.44
CA ALA A 32 7.65 -12.36 -23.24
C ALA A 32 8.22 -12.38 -21.81
N ALA A 33 7.70 -13.26 -20.92
CA ALA A 33 8.01 -13.25 -19.50
C ALA A 33 9.50 -13.33 -19.19
N ASP A 34 10.26 -14.24 -19.82
CA ASP A 34 11.69 -14.43 -19.56
C ASP A 34 12.49 -13.17 -19.92
N GLY A 35 12.17 -12.53 -21.04
CA GLY A 35 12.79 -11.25 -21.42
C GLY A 35 12.50 -10.11 -20.44
N VAL A 36 11.26 -10.04 -19.95
CA VAL A 36 10.86 -9.05 -18.93
C VAL A 36 11.60 -9.28 -17.62
N VAL A 37 11.73 -10.52 -17.16
CA VAL A 37 12.50 -10.86 -15.95
C VAL A 37 13.95 -10.41 -16.11
N GLN A 38 14.62 -10.77 -17.21
CA GLN A 38 16.02 -10.40 -17.46
C GLN A 38 16.21 -8.87 -17.43
N VAL A 39 15.35 -8.12 -18.10
CA VAL A 39 15.43 -6.66 -18.14
C VAL A 39 15.22 -6.06 -16.74
N CYS A 40 14.20 -6.54 -15.99
CA CYS A 40 13.93 -6.06 -14.64
C CYS A 40 15.11 -6.34 -13.69
N GLU A 41 15.70 -7.54 -13.74
CA GLU A 41 16.83 -7.91 -12.90
C GLU A 41 18.11 -7.14 -13.27
N GLN A 42 18.35 -6.89 -14.56
CA GLN A 42 19.48 -6.06 -15.02
C GLN A 42 19.35 -4.60 -14.57
N LEU A 43 18.12 -4.03 -14.64
CA LEU A 43 17.89 -2.63 -14.28
C LEU A 43 17.93 -2.39 -12.77
N TRP A 44 17.40 -3.32 -11.98
CA TRP A 44 17.18 -3.07 -10.55
C TRP A 44 18.00 -3.96 -9.62
N SER A 45 18.72 -4.93 -10.15
CA SER A 45 19.52 -5.89 -9.35
C SER A 45 18.69 -6.59 -8.25
N ILE A 46 17.39 -6.80 -8.50
CA ILE A 46 16.46 -7.47 -7.59
C ILE A 46 15.79 -8.61 -8.36
N LYS A 47 15.71 -9.79 -7.72
CA LYS A 47 15.01 -10.94 -8.30
C LYS A 47 13.58 -10.59 -8.69
N THR A 48 13.19 -10.97 -9.92
CA THR A 48 11.85 -10.67 -10.45
C THR A 48 11.11 -11.97 -10.72
N LYS A 49 9.86 -12.04 -10.26
CA LYS A 49 8.93 -13.13 -10.51
C LYS A 49 7.82 -12.64 -11.42
N ILE A 50 7.40 -13.48 -12.37
CA ILE A 50 6.26 -13.14 -13.23
C ILE A 50 4.97 -13.42 -12.46
N SER A 51 4.10 -12.41 -12.44
CA SER A 51 2.70 -12.57 -12.05
C SER A 51 1.93 -13.24 -13.19
N PRO A 52 1.07 -14.22 -12.90
CA PRO A 52 0.33 -14.96 -13.95
C PRO A 52 -0.61 -14.07 -14.76
N ASN A 53 -1.01 -12.92 -14.22
CA ASN A 53 -1.89 -11.95 -14.88
C ASN A 53 -1.85 -10.58 -14.19
N PHE A 54 -2.41 -9.55 -14.84
CA PHE A 54 -2.48 -8.20 -14.28
C PHE A 54 -3.46 -8.08 -13.10
N LEU A 55 -4.52 -8.89 -13.06
CA LEU A 55 -5.49 -8.87 -11.96
C LEU A 55 -4.82 -9.25 -10.63
N THR A 56 -3.88 -10.18 -10.66
CA THR A 56 -3.07 -10.54 -9.48
C THR A 56 -2.27 -9.33 -8.95
N LEU A 57 -1.70 -8.50 -9.83
CA LEU A 57 -1.02 -7.27 -9.39
C LEU A 57 -1.99 -6.25 -8.81
N THR A 58 -3.15 -6.05 -9.42
CA THR A 58 -4.23 -5.17 -8.93
C THR A 58 -4.69 -5.59 -7.54
N LEU A 59 -4.80 -6.91 -7.30
CA LEU A 59 -5.25 -7.50 -6.04
C LEU A 59 -4.11 -7.79 -5.05
N THR A 60 -2.90 -7.34 -5.33
CA THR A 60 -1.81 -7.38 -4.35
C THR A 60 -1.98 -6.22 -3.37
N PRO A 61 -2.25 -6.48 -2.07
CA PRO A 61 -2.46 -5.41 -1.09
C PRO A 61 -1.19 -4.57 -0.92
N SER A 62 -1.36 -3.25 -0.97
CA SER A 62 -0.28 -2.26 -0.93
C SER A 62 -0.84 -0.88 -0.59
N ASN A 63 -0.33 0.17 -1.23
CA ASN A 63 -0.66 1.57 -0.98
C ASN A 63 -2.17 1.86 -0.99
N GLN A 64 -2.94 1.18 -1.84
CA GLN A 64 -4.39 1.37 -1.98
C GLN A 64 -5.19 1.07 -0.71
N ILE A 65 -4.63 0.33 0.25
CA ILE A 65 -5.26 0.09 1.55
C ILE A 65 -4.42 0.64 2.72
N ILE A 66 -3.10 0.72 2.57
CA ILE A 66 -2.21 1.22 3.61
C ILE A 66 -2.43 2.73 3.82
N HIS A 67 -2.31 3.52 2.76
CA HIS A 67 -2.38 4.98 2.88
C HIS A 67 -3.77 5.46 3.31
N PRO A 68 -4.89 4.99 2.72
CA PRO A 68 -6.21 5.37 3.20
C PRO A 68 -6.43 4.97 4.67
N GLY A 69 -6.19 3.71 5.03
CA GLY A 69 -6.39 3.25 6.40
C GLY A 69 -5.54 4.02 7.41
N ARG A 70 -4.29 4.31 7.08
CA ARG A 70 -3.39 5.10 7.94
C ARG A 70 -3.78 6.57 8.02
N THR A 71 -4.16 7.17 6.88
CA THR A 71 -4.57 8.58 6.85
C THR A 71 -5.85 8.78 7.64
N TYR A 72 -6.87 7.96 7.39
CA TYR A 72 -8.09 7.97 8.17
C TYR A 72 -7.81 7.75 9.66
N GLY A 73 -6.98 6.76 9.99
CA GLY A 73 -6.65 6.44 11.38
C GLY A 73 -6.17 7.63 12.19
N PHE A 74 -5.29 8.45 11.61
CA PHE A 74 -4.74 9.62 12.29
C PHE A 74 -5.58 10.90 12.12
N TRP A 75 -6.18 11.12 10.94
CA TRP A 75 -6.81 12.40 10.59
C TRP A 75 -8.34 12.40 10.68
N LYS A 76 -9.00 11.31 11.03
CA LYS A 76 -10.47 11.17 11.00
C LYS A 76 -11.24 12.22 11.82
N ASP A 77 -10.64 12.71 12.89
CA ASP A 77 -11.24 13.70 13.79
C ASP A 77 -10.76 15.14 13.50
N TRP A 78 -9.92 15.33 12.47
CA TRP A 78 -9.47 16.65 12.04
C TRP A 78 -10.58 17.36 11.24
N ASP A 79 -10.73 18.67 11.48
CA ASP A 79 -11.80 19.50 10.88
C ASP A 79 -11.57 19.89 9.41
N GLY A 80 -10.44 19.48 8.82
CA GLY A 80 -10.06 19.80 7.43
C GLY A 80 -9.39 21.17 7.27
N GLU A 81 -9.33 22.01 8.29
CA GLU A 81 -8.88 23.39 8.17
C GLU A 81 -7.85 23.83 9.19
N THR A 82 -8.01 23.45 10.46
CA THR A 82 -7.15 23.93 11.56
C THR A 82 -5.74 23.36 11.43
N PRO A 83 -4.69 24.25 11.38
CA PRO A 83 -3.31 23.80 11.39
C PRO A 83 -2.96 23.08 12.70
N ILE A 84 -2.18 22.00 12.61
CA ILE A 84 -1.68 21.26 13.76
C ILE A 84 -0.16 21.42 13.88
N ASP A 85 0.37 21.27 15.10
CA ASP A 85 1.82 21.32 15.33
C ASP A 85 2.50 20.15 14.60
N PRO A 86 3.44 20.38 13.67
CA PRO A 86 4.13 19.33 12.94
C PRO A 86 4.86 18.33 13.85
N LYS A 87 5.20 18.71 15.09
CA LYS A 87 5.83 17.82 16.07
C LYS A 87 4.89 16.75 16.63
N THR A 88 3.57 16.96 16.53
CA THR A 88 2.56 16.01 17.00
C THR A 88 2.22 14.95 15.95
N ILE A 89 2.69 15.11 14.70
CA ILE A 89 2.42 14.17 13.62
C ILE A 89 3.42 13.03 13.69
N PRO A 90 2.96 11.78 13.88
CA PRO A 90 3.84 10.62 13.88
C PRO A 90 4.38 10.35 12.47
N PHE A 91 5.39 9.51 12.35
CA PHE A 91 5.77 8.97 11.05
C PHE A 91 4.65 8.11 10.44
N LEU A 92 4.65 8.05 9.11
CA LEU A 92 3.57 7.40 8.35
C LEU A 92 3.42 5.92 8.70
N TYR A 93 4.53 5.20 8.76
CA TYR A 93 4.55 3.75 8.97
C TYR A 93 5.02 3.35 10.36
N ASP A 94 6.24 3.73 10.76
CA ASP A 94 6.87 3.36 12.02
C ASP A 94 6.36 4.16 13.23
N GLY A 95 5.45 5.08 13.03
CA GLY A 95 4.65 5.76 14.06
C GLY A 95 3.18 5.33 14.08
N MET A 96 2.87 4.14 13.57
CA MET A 96 1.49 3.64 13.51
C MET A 96 0.94 3.32 14.89
N ASP A 97 -0.30 3.75 15.15
CA ASP A 97 -1.07 3.38 16.33
C ASP A 97 -1.98 2.17 16.07
N GLN A 98 -2.53 1.60 17.13
CA GLN A 98 -3.38 0.41 17.02
C GLN A 98 -4.64 0.67 16.20
N PHE A 99 -5.26 1.84 16.35
CA PHE A 99 -6.47 2.16 15.60
C PHE A 99 -6.22 2.20 14.08
N SER A 100 -5.10 2.82 13.66
CA SER A 100 -4.71 2.83 12.25
C SER A 100 -4.40 1.43 11.72
N ALA A 101 -3.74 0.58 12.52
CA ALA A 101 -3.48 -0.81 12.16
C ALA A 101 -4.77 -1.61 11.99
N ASP A 102 -5.73 -1.44 12.90
CA ASP A 102 -7.05 -2.08 12.83
C ASP A 102 -7.84 -1.64 11.59
N GLU A 103 -7.76 -0.36 11.22
CA GLU A 103 -8.40 0.15 10.00
C GLU A 103 -7.79 -0.49 8.73
N ILE A 104 -6.47 -0.59 8.65
CA ILE A 104 -5.79 -1.27 7.55
C ILE A 104 -6.17 -2.76 7.51
N GLU A 105 -6.25 -3.42 8.66
CA GLU A 105 -6.62 -4.83 8.75
C GLU A 105 -8.06 -5.09 8.26
N LYS A 106 -9.00 -4.16 8.54
CA LYS A 106 -10.38 -4.23 8.00
C LYS A 106 -10.39 -4.13 6.47
N LEU A 107 -9.59 -3.23 5.90
CA LEU A 107 -9.47 -3.10 4.44
C LEU A 107 -8.83 -4.34 3.80
N ASP A 108 -7.79 -4.89 4.42
CA ASP A 108 -7.11 -6.11 3.96
C ASP A 108 -8.06 -7.33 3.99
N LYS A 109 -8.90 -7.42 5.03
CA LYS A 109 -9.92 -8.45 5.12
C LYS A 109 -10.95 -8.35 3.99
N GLU A 110 -11.51 -7.17 3.74
CA GLU A 110 -12.45 -6.96 2.64
C GLU A 110 -11.81 -7.26 1.27
N MET A 111 -10.58 -6.85 1.06
CA MET A 111 -9.82 -7.19 -0.14
C MET A 111 -9.62 -8.71 -0.28
N THR A 112 -9.33 -9.41 0.80
CA THR A 112 -9.22 -10.87 0.83
C THR A 112 -10.56 -11.54 0.46
N GLU A 113 -11.68 -11.03 0.96
CA GLU A 113 -13.03 -11.52 0.62
C GLU A 113 -13.34 -11.35 -0.87
N ILE A 114 -12.98 -10.20 -1.47
CA ILE A 114 -13.07 -9.97 -2.93
C ILE A 114 -12.25 -11.02 -3.69
N VAL A 115 -10.99 -11.26 -3.29
CA VAL A 115 -10.12 -12.27 -3.91
C VAL A 115 -10.75 -13.66 -3.85
N GLN A 116 -11.32 -14.06 -2.71
CA GLN A 116 -11.98 -15.37 -2.57
C GLN A 116 -13.24 -15.49 -3.45
N ALA A 117 -14.01 -14.44 -3.57
CA ALA A 117 -15.17 -14.40 -4.45
C ALA A 117 -14.76 -14.46 -5.94
N LEU A 118 -13.70 -13.74 -6.33
CA LEU A 118 -13.14 -13.79 -7.69
C LEU A 118 -12.62 -15.19 -8.03
N LYS A 119 -11.92 -15.88 -7.11
CA LYS A 119 -11.47 -17.26 -7.32
C LYS A 119 -12.63 -18.21 -7.64
N LYS A 120 -13.78 -18.02 -7.01
CA LYS A 120 -14.99 -18.81 -7.28
C LYS A 120 -15.63 -18.45 -8.63
N ARG A 121 -15.67 -17.17 -8.98
CA ARG A 121 -16.33 -16.68 -10.19
C ARG A 121 -15.48 -16.85 -11.45
N LEU A 122 -14.16 -16.81 -11.30
CA LEU A 122 -13.17 -16.89 -12.37
C LEU A 122 -12.16 -18.01 -12.10
N PRO A 123 -12.57 -19.29 -12.09
CA PRO A 123 -11.72 -20.41 -11.67
C PRO A 123 -10.51 -20.65 -12.58
N SER A 124 -10.53 -20.13 -13.80
CA SER A 124 -9.41 -20.20 -14.75
C SER A 124 -8.35 -19.10 -14.53
N VAL A 125 -8.62 -18.11 -13.69
CA VAL A 125 -7.67 -17.03 -13.40
C VAL A 125 -6.85 -17.39 -12.16
N ASP A 126 -5.54 -17.46 -12.33
CA ASP A 126 -4.63 -17.74 -11.22
C ASP A 126 -4.47 -16.50 -10.32
N LEU A 127 -5.01 -16.59 -9.11
CA LEU A 127 -4.91 -15.60 -8.05
C LEU A 127 -4.17 -16.17 -6.82
N SER A 128 -3.33 -17.18 -7.00
CA SER A 128 -2.59 -17.84 -5.90
C SER A 128 -1.62 -16.90 -5.18
N LEU A 129 -1.10 -15.88 -5.88
CA LEU A 129 -0.18 -14.89 -5.32
C LEU A 129 -0.88 -13.74 -4.56
N CYS A 130 -2.22 -13.71 -4.56
CA CYS A 130 -2.98 -12.75 -3.75
C CYS A 130 -3.05 -13.25 -2.31
N ILE A 131 -2.16 -12.74 -1.46
CA ILE A 131 -2.06 -13.02 -0.02
C ILE A 131 -2.35 -11.74 0.78
N GLY A 132 -2.62 -11.88 2.08
CA GLY A 132 -2.91 -10.72 2.94
C GLY A 132 -1.73 -9.76 3.08
N LEU A 133 -2.02 -8.49 3.43
CA LEU A 133 -1.05 -7.41 3.49
C LEU A 133 0.09 -7.70 4.47
N ARG A 134 -0.21 -8.16 5.68
CA ARG A 134 0.80 -8.46 6.70
C ARG A 134 1.82 -9.49 6.20
N GLU A 135 1.35 -10.58 5.63
CA GLU A 135 2.19 -11.62 5.03
C GLU A 135 2.98 -11.05 3.84
N ARG A 136 2.36 -10.21 3.01
CA ARG A 136 3.00 -9.56 1.87
C ARG A 136 4.16 -8.66 2.31
N VAL A 137 3.96 -7.81 3.33
CA VAL A 137 5.00 -6.93 3.86
C VAL A 137 6.16 -7.74 4.43
N ALA A 138 5.86 -8.78 5.22
CA ALA A 138 6.89 -9.67 5.76
C ALA A 138 7.73 -10.33 4.66
N LEU A 139 7.10 -10.82 3.58
CA LEU A 139 7.79 -11.43 2.45
C LEU A 139 8.59 -10.40 1.63
N ASP A 140 8.03 -9.22 1.39
CA ASP A 140 8.65 -8.19 0.56
C ASP A 140 9.92 -7.60 1.20
N TYR A 141 9.96 -7.50 2.54
CA TYR A 141 11.05 -6.87 3.28
C TYR A 141 11.95 -7.85 4.04
N GLY A 142 11.49 -9.09 4.28
CA GLY A 142 12.29 -10.15 4.91
C GLY A 142 12.88 -9.72 6.26
N GLU A 143 14.21 -9.84 6.40
CA GLU A 143 14.95 -9.52 7.64
C GLU A 143 14.88 -8.04 8.06
N GLN A 144 14.33 -7.16 7.24
CA GLN A 144 14.09 -5.77 7.63
C GLN A 144 12.89 -5.63 8.58
N VAL A 145 12.05 -6.67 8.72
CA VAL A 145 10.91 -6.73 9.64
C VAL A 145 11.30 -7.56 10.86
N ASP A 146 11.42 -6.93 12.03
CA ASP A 146 11.83 -7.64 13.25
C ASP A 146 10.65 -8.44 13.87
N ASP A 147 9.40 -7.96 13.73
CA ASP A 147 8.21 -8.66 14.25
C ASP A 147 7.05 -8.63 13.23
N PRO A 148 6.79 -9.74 12.51
CA PRO A 148 5.68 -9.87 11.57
C PRO A 148 4.38 -10.39 12.22
N SER A 149 4.25 -10.45 13.54
CA SER A 149 3.15 -11.15 14.22
C SER A 149 1.79 -10.46 14.12
N THR A 150 1.77 -9.12 14.06
CA THR A 150 0.55 -8.30 13.97
C THR A 150 0.63 -7.27 12.83
N MET A 151 -0.51 -6.70 12.44
CA MET A 151 -0.52 -5.59 11.49
C MET A 151 0.25 -4.38 12.05
N LEU A 152 0.11 -4.08 13.33
CA LEU A 152 0.83 -2.99 13.99
C LEU A 152 2.35 -3.22 13.98
N SER A 153 2.78 -4.40 14.43
CA SER A 153 4.22 -4.67 14.58
C SER A 153 4.94 -4.79 13.24
N VAL A 154 4.29 -5.35 12.20
CA VAL A 154 4.89 -5.46 10.86
C VAL A 154 5.22 -4.10 10.25
N PHE A 155 4.47 -3.05 10.60
CA PHE A 155 4.78 -1.68 10.18
C PHE A 155 5.82 -1.02 11.09
N ASN A 156 5.62 -1.06 12.41
CA ASN A 156 6.46 -0.36 13.37
C ASN A 156 7.88 -0.93 13.47
N THR A 157 8.07 -2.20 13.17
CA THR A 157 9.39 -2.86 13.23
C THR A 157 10.06 -3.03 11.87
N ASN A 158 9.43 -2.56 10.78
CA ASN A 158 10.02 -2.62 9.45
C ASN A 158 11.03 -1.48 9.25
N LYS A 159 12.31 -1.81 9.28
CA LYS A 159 13.41 -0.86 9.05
C LYS A 159 13.34 -0.16 7.69
N GLY A 160 12.75 -0.84 6.69
CA GLY A 160 12.50 -0.26 5.36
C GLY A 160 11.43 0.85 5.35
N TYR A 161 10.67 1.00 6.43
CA TYR A 161 9.62 2.03 6.56
C TYR A 161 10.03 3.22 7.44
N ALA A 162 11.20 3.16 8.06
CA ALA A 162 11.61 4.10 9.09
C ALA A 162 11.68 5.56 8.60
N GLY A 163 11.07 6.46 9.38
CA GLY A 163 11.17 7.91 9.21
C GLY A 163 10.46 8.48 7.99
N VAL A 164 9.47 7.78 7.42
CA VAL A 164 8.63 8.32 6.34
C VAL A 164 7.57 9.24 6.93
N ALA A 165 7.61 10.52 6.56
CA ALA A 165 6.66 11.53 7.05
C ALA A 165 5.30 11.43 6.35
N PHE A 166 4.24 11.87 7.05
CA PHE A 166 2.95 12.15 6.40
C PHE A 166 3.09 13.27 5.37
N PRO A 167 2.31 13.21 4.26
CA PRO A 167 2.24 14.30 3.31
C PRO A 167 1.44 15.47 3.90
N VAL A 168 2.13 16.49 4.38
CA VAL A 168 1.54 17.70 4.93
C VAL A 168 2.07 18.94 4.21
N ILE A 169 1.31 20.03 4.25
CA ILE A 169 1.71 21.33 3.70
C ILE A 169 1.66 22.40 4.80
N PRO A 170 2.57 23.38 4.78
CA PRO A 170 2.54 24.51 5.71
C PRO A 170 1.25 25.33 5.61
N LYS A 171 0.69 25.72 6.76
CA LYS A 171 -0.45 26.65 6.87
C LYS A 171 -0.33 27.43 8.16
N GLY A 172 -0.08 28.74 8.08
CA GLY A 172 0.20 29.58 9.26
C GLY A 172 1.41 29.08 10.06
N ASP A 173 1.24 28.92 11.37
CA ASP A 173 2.30 28.45 12.27
C ASP A 173 2.37 26.90 12.39
N GLY A 174 1.57 26.18 11.61
CA GLY A 174 1.49 24.73 11.62
C GLY A 174 1.46 24.12 10.24
N VAL A 175 0.88 22.93 10.16
CA VAL A 175 0.70 22.18 8.91
C VAL A 175 -0.71 21.60 8.85
N VAL A 176 -1.16 21.32 7.61
CA VAL A 176 -2.41 20.62 7.31
C VAL A 176 -2.13 19.41 6.41
N LEU A 177 -3.03 18.47 6.40
CA LEU A 177 -2.94 17.32 5.50
C LEU A 177 -2.93 17.77 4.04
N ASN A 178 -2.00 17.23 3.25
CA ASN A 178 -1.94 17.50 1.81
C ASN A 178 -2.92 16.61 1.06
N THR A 179 -4.16 17.07 0.88
CA THR A 179 -5.19 16.35 0.11
C THR A 179 -4.92 16.32 -1.41
N GLY A 180 -3.97 17.12 -1.90
CA GLY A 180 -3.49 17.06 -3.29
C GLY A 180 -2.41 16.00 -3.54
N CYS A 181 -1.98 15.24 -2.52
CA CYS A 181 -0.98 14.20 -2.69
C CYS A 181 -1.58 12.92 -3.31
N ARG A 182 -0.71 12.02 -3.75
CA ARG A 182 -1.11 10.76 -4.40
C ARG A 182 -2.00 9.85 -3.57
N PHE A 183 -2.02 9.98 -2.24
CA PHE A 183 -2.91 9.20 -1.37
C PHE A 183 -4.38 9.45 -1.74
N PHE A 184 -4.70 10.69 -2.11
CA PHE A 184 -6.04 11.11 -2.54
C PHE A 184 -6.23 11.01 -4.06
N THR A 185 -5.21 11.39 -4.84
CA THR A 185 -5.33 11.50 -6.31
C THR A 185 -5.04 10.20 -7.05
N GLU A 186 -4.43 9.21 -6.40
CA GLU A 186 -4.08 7.91 -7.01
C GLU A 186 -4.67 6.73 -6.23
N ASP A 187 -4.39 6.62 -4.90
CA ASP A 187 -4.76 5.42 -4.14
C ASP A 187 -6.29 5.28 -3.96
N ILE A 188 -7.04 6.39 -3.96
CA ILE A 188 -8.50 6.34 -3.94
C ILE A 188 -9.07 5.99 -5.31
N PRO A 189 -8.86 6.80 -6.39
CA PRO A 189 -9.52 6.55 -7.67
C PRO A 189 -8.99 5.30 -8.39
N PHE A 190 -7.71 4.99 -8.28
CA PHE A 190 -7.08 3.85 -8.96
C PHE A 190 -6.79 2.67 -8.02
N GLY A 191 -7.19 2.76 -6.77
CA GLY A 191 -7.06 1.73 -5.75
C GLY A 191 -8.42 1.34 -5.16
N LEU A 192 -8.93 2.10 -4.19
CA LEU A 192 -10.17 1.74 -3.47
C LEU A 192 -11.40 1.67 -4.38
N ILE A 193 -11.56 2.59 -5.35
CA ILE A 193 -12.68 2.56 -6.29
C ILE A 193 -12.61 1.32 -7.18
N ILE A 194 -11.43 0.89 -7.60
CA ILE A 194 -11.27 -0.36 -8.34
C ILE A 194 -11.64 -1.56 -7.48
N LEU A 195 -11.19 -1.61 -6.20
CA LEU A 195 -11.59 -2.67 -5.27
C LEU A 195 -13.10 -2.69 -5.05
N LYS A 196 -13.74 -1.52 -4.88
CA LYS A 196 -15.20 -1.40 -4.78
C LYS A 196 -15.90 -1.94 -6.03
N THR A 197 -15.39 -1.60 -7.23
CA THR A 197 -15.95 -2.11 -8.49
C THR A 197 -15.86 -3.64 -8.58
N LEU A 198 -14.74 -4.22 -8.14
CA LEU A 198 -14.58 -5.69 -8.09
C LEU A 198 -15.48 -6.31 -7.01
N ALA A 199 -15.70 -5.63 -5.89
CA ALA A 199 -16.65 -6.04 -4.87
C ALA A 199 -18.09 -6.08 -5.41
N ASP A 200 -18.51 -5.05 -6.15
CA ASP A 200 -19.82 -5.01 -6.81
C ASP A 200 -19.98 -6.14 -7.85
N PHE A 201 -18.94 -6.36 -8.66
CA PHE A 201 -18.93 -7.47 -9.62
C PHE A 201 -19.07 -8.83 -8.96
N THR A 202 -18.53 -9.00 -7.75
CA THR A 202 -18.55 -10.25 -7.00
C THR A 202 -19.63 -10.34 -5.94
N GLU A 203 -20.43 -9.28 -5.78
CA GLU A 203 -21.49 -9.15 -4.77
C GLU A 203 -20.98 -9.23 -3.32
N VAL A 204 -19.71 -8.88 -3.09
CA VAL A 204 -19.10 -8.78 -1.77
C VAL A 204 -19.40 -7.43 -1.15
N LYS A 205 -19.82 -7.42 0.12
CA LYS A 205 -20.03 -6.18 0.87
C LYS A 205 -18.71 -5.66 1.44
N VAL A 206 -18.40 -4.39 1.21
CA VAL A 206 -17.13 -3.77 1.59
C VAL A 206 -17.35 -2.43 2.34
N PRO A 207 -18.03 -2.45 3.49
CA PRO A 207 -18.43 -1.23 4.20
C PRO A 207 -17.23 -0.39 4.66
N ASN A 208 -16.07 -0.98 4.91
CA ASN A 208 -14.88 -0.24 5.31
C ASN A 208 -14.23 0.45 4.11
N ILE A 209 -14.13 -0.20 2.97
CA ILE A 209 -13.67 0.41 1.71
C ILE A 209 -14.61 1.57 1.33
N GLU A 210 -15.93 1.38 1.39
CA GLU A 210 -16.91 2.44 1.12
C GLU A 210 -16.74 3.63 2.06
N ARG A 211 -16.58 3.39 3.36
CA ARG A 211 -16.33 4.45 4.35
C ARG A 211 -15.05 5.23 4.02
N GLN A 212 -13.97 4.56 3.64
CA GLN A 212 -12.71 5.21 3.29
C GLN A 212 -12.86 6.07 2.02
N ILE A 213 -13.56 5.58 1.00
CA ILE A 213 -13.84 6.36 -0.22
C ILE A 213 -14.65 7.62 0.09
N LEU A 214 -15.63 7.53 1.00
CA LEU A 214 -16.48 8.69 1.36
C LEU A 214 -15.75 9.71 2.23
N TRP A 215 -14.78 9.28 3.04
CA TRP A 215 -14.04 10.17 3.92
C TRP A 215 -12.94 10.93 3.17
N HIS A 216 -12.28 10.29 2.20
CA HIS A 216 -11.22 10.90 1.40
C HIS A 216 -11.78 11.74 0.26
#